data_d368ae32eada66dec608add3274f7d11
#
_entry.id   d368ae32eada66dec608add3274f7d11
#
_cell.length_a   1.000
_cell.length_b   1.000
_cell.length_c   1.000
_cell.angle_alpha   90.00
_cell.angle_beta   90.00
_cell.angle_gamma   90.00
#
_symmetry.space_group_name_H-M   'P 1'
#
loop_
_entity.id
_entity.type
_entity.pdbx_description
1 polymer ?
#
loop_
_entity_poly.entity_id
_entity_poly.type
_entity_poly.pdbx_seq_one_letter_code
_entity_poly.pdbx_strand_id
1 'polypeptide(L)'
;MHDFEALDELGILEGISEVIATTEKDGRINAAPLGIIRDGDNLYIRLFLGTHTYENVLENGWFVANVTHDAWIFAETALEDVTSDYFMRCDGLPVLKNAESWGLFKCEPYALDIIIAKVELVKGEVLKKEFRAYNRGANLVIEASVAATRYMALRTDSYYEELMKL
;
A
#
# COMPACT_ATOMS: atom_id res chain seq x y z
N MET A 1 4.97 18.42 -10.60
CA MET A 1 5.74 18.71 -9.36
C MET A 1 4.91 18.13 -8.22
N HIS A 2 5.48 17.24 -7.44
CA HIS A 2 4.74 16.61 -6.34
C HIS A 2 4.55 17.62 -5.20
N ASP A 3 3.38 17.58 -4.58
CA ASP A 3 3.10 18.31 -3.34
C ASP A 3 3.63 17.48 -2.16
N PHE A 4 4.91 17.66 -1.85
CA PHE A 4 5.58 16.92 -0.78
C PHE A 4 5.09 17.29 0.62
N GLU A 5 4.58 18.51 0.81
CA GLU A 5 3.99 18.92 2.07
C GLU A 5 2.70 18.13 2.34
N ALA A 6 1.86 17.97 1.32
CA ALA A 6 0.66 17.14 1.43
C ALA A 6 1.00 15.66 1.69
N LEU A 7 2.07 15.12 1.08
CA LEU A 7 2.52 13.76 1.36
C LEU A 7 3.00 13.60 2.81
N ASP A 8 3.79 14.55 3.30
CA ASP A 8 4.27 14.55 4.69
C ASP A 8 3.10 14.63 5.69
N GLU A 9 2.08 15.44 5.41
CA GLU A 9 0.86 15.52 6.22
C GLU A 9 0.10 14.19 6.27
N LEU A 10 0.08 13.44 5.17
CA LEU A 10 -0.52 12.11 5.10
C LEU A 10 0.34 11.02 5.76
N GLY A 11 1.60 11.32 6.13
CA GLY A 11 2.53 10.36 6.71
C GLY A 11 3.33 9.56 5.69
N ILE A 12 3.35 9.99 4.41
CA ILE A 12 4.13 9.37 3.33
C ILE A 12 5.45 10.12 3.18
N LEU A 13 6.46 9.64 3.88
CA LEU A 13 7.75 10.31 4.04
C LEU A 13 8.78 9.86 2.99
N GLU A 14 9.95 10.52 3.01
CA GLU A 14 11.11 10.12 2.22
C GLU A 14 11.52 8.66 2.53
N GLY A 15 11.90 7.91 1.50
CA GLY A 15 12.20 6.48 1.58
C GLY A 15 11.00 5.62 1.22
N ILE A 16 10.78 4.51 1.92
CA ILE A 16 9.68 3.58 1.66
C ILE A 16 8.64 3.71 2.78
N SER A 17 7.44 4.16 2.41
CA SER A 17 6.29 4.19 3.30
C SER A 17 5.36 3.02 2.98
N GLU A 18 5.21 2.10 3.94
CA GLU A 18 4.29 0.96 3.79
C GLU A 18 2.85 1.40 4.07
N VAL A 19 1.97 1.12 3.14
CA VAL A 19 0.54 1.45 3.21
C VAL A 19 -0.30 0.23 2.84
N ILE A 20 -1.58 0.26 3.11
CA ILE A 20 -2.53 -0.67 2.51
C ILE A 20 -3.14 0.02 1.28
N ALA A 21 -2.82 -0.50 0.10
CA ALA A 21 -3.44 -0.04 -1.13
C ALA A 21 -4.83 -0.65 -1.30
N THR A 22 -5.84 0.18 -1.49
CA THR A 22 -7.17 -0.27 -1.88
C THR A 22 -7.45 0.10 -3.33
N THR A 23 -8.00 -0.86 -4.07
CA THR A 23 -8.42 -0.74 -5.45
C THR A 23 -9.83 -1.34 -5.59
N GLU A 24 -10.53 -1.02 -6.66
CA GLU A 24 -11.85 -1.55 -6.89
C GLU A 24 -12.02 -1.93 -8.37
N LYS A 25 -12.65 -3.08 -8.61
CA LYS A 25 -13.03 -3.55 -9.93
C LYS A 25 -14.36 -4.27 -9.85
N ASP A 26 -15.30 -3.93 -10.72
CA ASP A 26 -16.64 -4.53 -10.79
C ASP A 26 -17.37 -4.57 -9.43
N GLY A 27 -17.20 -3.51 -8.62
CA GLY A 27 -17.79 -3.40 -7.29
C GLY A 27 -17.09 -4.23 -6.19
N ARG A 28 -16.00 -4.93 -6.53
CA ARG A 28 -15.18 -5.68 -5.55
C ARG A 28 -13.97 -4.85 -5.15
N ILE A 29 -13.84 -4.62 -3.85
CA ILE A 29 -12.69 -3.94 -3.27
C ILE A 29 -11.60 -4.96 -3.00
N ASN A 30 -10.38 -4.64 -3.42
CA ASN A 30 -9.17 -5.36 -3.07
C ASN A 30 -8.31 -4.49 -2.17
N ALA A 31 -7.69 -5.08 -1.15
CA ALA A 31 -6.73 -4.43 -0.27
C ALA A 31 -5.45 -5.26 -0.19
N ALA A 32 -4.30 -4.62 -0.29
CA ALA A 32 -3.01 -5.29 -0.21
C ALA A 32 -1.92 -4.34 0.32
N PRO A 33 -0.90 -4.86 1.03
CA PRO A 33 0.29 -4.09 1.38
C PRO A 33 1.00 -3.56 0.14
N LEU A 34 1.42 -2.30 0.19
CA LEU A 34 2.13 -1.65 -0.90
C LEU A 34 3.13 -0.63 -0.35
N GLY A 35 4.38 -0.69 -0.82
CA GLY A 35 5.37 0.32 -0.52
C GLY A 35 5.30 1.48 -1.51
N ILE A 36 5.06 2.70 -1.01
CA ILE A 36 5.25 3.93 -1.79
C ILE A 36 6.68 4.38 -1.57
N ILE A 37 7.42 4.53 -2.66
CA ILE A 37 8.84 4.89 -2.65
C ILE A 37 8.96 6.34 -3.07
N ARG A 38 9.48 7.15 -2.16
CA ARG A 38 9.86 8.54 -2.39
C ARG A 38 11.37 8.66 -2.39
N ASP A 39 11.94 9.08 -3.51
CA ASP A 39 13.38 9.26 -3.70
C ASP A 39 13.62 10.61 -4.38
N GLY A 40 13.92 11.62 -3.57
CA GLY A 40 13.99 13.01 -4.00
C GLY A 40 12.69 13.47 -4.66
N ASP A 41 12.78 13.87 -5.92
CA ASP A 41 11.62 14.34 -6.70
C ASP A 41 10.80 13.19 -7.35
N ASN A 42 11.19 11.94 -7.10
CA ASN A 42 10.50 10.78 -7.69
C ASN A 42 9.55 10.13 -6.68
N LEU A 43 8.38 9.79 -7.15
CA LEU A 43 7.38 9.04 -6.40
C LEU A 43 6.92 7.86 -7.25
N TYR A 44 7.11 6.65 -6.74
CA TYR A 44 6.79 5.44 -7.49
C TYR A 44 6.41 4.26 -6.59
N ILE A 45 5.80 3.26 -7.20
CA ILE A 45 5.42 1.99 -6.57
C ILE A 45 5.97 0.83 -7.40
N ARG A 46 6.04 -0.35 -6.79
CA ARG A 46 6.32 -1.61 -7.49
C ARG A 46 5.09 -2.50 -7.42
N LEU A 47 4.61 -2.91 -8.58
CA LEU A 47 3.46 -3.82 -8.71
C LEU A 47 3.95 -5.16 -9.25
N PHE A 48 3.48 -6.24 -8.66
CA PHE A 48 3.84 -7.60 -9.07
C PHE A 48 2.76 -8.17 -9.99
N LEU A 49 3.22 -8.77 -11.10
CA LEU A 49 2.36 -9.45 -12.06
C LEU A 49 1.47 -10.51 -11.40
N GLY A 50 0.21 -10.59 -11.83
CA GLY A 50 -0.74 -11.59 -11.36
C GLY A 50 -1.36 -11.31 -9.99
N THR A 51 -1.14 -10.12 -9.44
CA THR A 51 -1.85 -9.67 -8.23
C THR A 51 -3.08 -8.85 -8.61
N HIS A 52 -4.14 -8.92 -7.79
CA HIS A 52 -5.35 -8.11 -8.01
C HIS A 52 -5.06 -6.61 -8.02
N THR A 53 -4.14 -6.15 -7.18
CA THR A 53 -3.72 -4.74 -7.18
C THR A 53 -3.13 -4.33 -8.52
N TYR A 54 -2.25 -5.17 -9.09
CA TYR A 54 -1.67 -4.94 -10.41
C TYR A 54 -2.74 -4.83 -11.51
N GLU A 55 -3.65 -5.82 -11.58
CA GLU A 55 -4.71 -5.86 -12.59
C GLU A 55 -5.64 -4.65 -12.48
N ASN A 56 -6.04 -4.30 -11.25
CA ASN A 56 -6.93 -3.18 -10.99
C ASN A 56 -6.27 -1.82 -11.31
N VAL A 57 -4.99 -1.65 -10.96
CA VAL A 57 -4.25 -0.42 -11.28
C VAL A 57 -4.04 -0.27 -12.78
N LEU A 58 -3.74 -1.35 -13.50
CA LEU A 58 -3.63 -1.30 -14.96
C LEU A 58 -4.93 -0.87 -15.64
N GLU A 59 -6.06 -1.35 -15.14
CA GLU A 59 -7.36 -1.06 -15.72
C GLU A 59 -7.85 0.34 -15.35
N ASN A 60 -7.71 0.72 -14.08
CA ASN A 60 -8.30 1.95 -13.55
C ASN A 60 -7.35 3.14 -13.56
N GLY A 61 -6.04 2.91 -13.54
CA GLY A 61 -5.01 3.95 -13.47
C GLY A 61 -4.90 4.61 -12.09
N TRP A 62 -5.43 4.01 -11.01
CA TRP A 62 -5.41 4.59 -9.68
C TRP A 62 -5.44 3.54 -8.56
N PHE A 63 -5.03 3.96 -7.37
CA PHE A 63 -5.26 3.29 -6.09
C PHE A 63 -5.45 4.30 -4.97
N VAL A 64 -6.00 3.86 -3.84
CA VAL A 64 -6.03 4.64 -2.60
C VAL A 64 -5.00 4.05 -1.63
N ALA A 65 -4.07 4.88 -1.18
CA ALA A 65 -3.15 4.53 -0.09
C ALA A 65 -3.83 4.80 1.25
N ASN A 66 -3.86 3.81 2.13
CA ASN A 66 -4.35 3.95 3.49
C ASN A 66 -3.16 3.83 4.44
N VAL A 67 -2.88 4.90 5.17
CA VAL A 67 -1.86 4.91 6.22
C VAL A 67 -2.48 4.43 7.51
N THR A 68 -1.90 3.42 8.13
CA THR A 68 -2.37 2.85 9.39
C THR A 68 -1.20 2.29 10.18
N HIS A 69 -1.29 2.35 11.52
CA HIS A 69 -0.34 1.68 12.42
C HIS A 69 -0.86 0.32 12.91
N ASP A 70 -1.97 -0.16 12.38
CA ASP A 70 -2.46 -1.49 12.66
C ASP A 70 -1.66 -2.54 11.86
N ALA A 71 -0.62 -3.08 12.47
CA ALA A 71 0.22 -4.09 11.83
C ALA A 71 -0.56 -5.37 11.47
N TRP A 72 -1.66 -5.67 12.16
CA TRP A 72 -2.45 -6.86 11.89
C TRP A 72 -3.10 -6.82 10.51
N ILE A 73 -3.60 -5.65 10.09
CA ILE A 73 -4.21 -5.50 8.76
C ILE A 73 -3.19 -5.76 7.63
N PHE A 74 -1.89 -5.50 7.84
CA PHE A 74 -0.86 -5.84 6.88
C PHE A 74 -0.72 -7.35 6.71
N ALA A 75 -0.78 -8.12 7.80
CA ALA A 75 -0.73 -9.57 7.74
C ALA A 75 -2.00 -10.16 7.08
N GLU A 76 -3.17 -9.67 7.45
CA GLU A 76 -4.45 -10.13 6.88
C GLU A 76 -4.49 -9.88 5.37
N THR A 77 -4.28 -8.64 4.94
CA THR A 77 -4.36 -8.26 3.51
C THR A 77 -3.22 -8.81 2.66
N ALA A 78 -2.12 -9.24 3.27
CA ALA A 78 -1.05 -9.95 2.58
C ALA A 78 -1.41 -11.39 2.21
N LEU A 79 -2.28 -12.03 3.00
CA LEU A 79 -2.55 -13.47 2.91
C LEU A 79 -3.94 -13.78 2.38
N GLU A 80 -4.93 -12.91 2.62
CA GLU A 80 -6.33 -13.17 2.32
C GLU A 80 -7.06 -11.90 1.83
N ASP A 81 -8.13 -12.10 1.08
CA ASP A 81 -9.06 -11.03 0.76
C ASP A 81 -9.88 -10.69 2.01
N VAL A 82 -9.93 -9.42 2.37
CA VAL A 82 -10.73 -8.94 3.50
C VAL A 82 -12.16 -8.60 3.05
N THR A 83 -13.10 -8.72 3.98
CA THR A 83 -14.52 -8.48 3.70
C THR A 83 -14.85 -6.99 3.55
N SER A 84 -16.01 -6.69 2.97
CA SER A 84 -16.48 -5.31 2.78
C SER A 84 -16.59 -4.50 4.07
N ASP A 85 -16.70 -5.16 5.22
CA ASP A 85 -16.84 -4.53 6.54
C ASP A 85 -15.59 -3.75 6.97
N TYR A 86 -14.45 -4.04 6.35
CA TYR A 86 -13.19 -3.31 6.60
C TYR A 86 -13.17 -1.91 5.99
N PHE A 87 -14.06 -1.62 5.04
CA PHE A 87 -14.02 -0.40 4.26
C PHE A 87 -15.15 0.57 4.60
N MET A 88 -14.86 1.84 4.38
CA MET A 88 -15.82 2.94 4.29
C MET A 88 -15.66 3.66 2.96
N ARG A 89 -16.58 4.55 2.64
CA ARG A 89 -16.47 5.40 1.44
C ARG A 89 -16.11 6.83 1.84
N CYS A 90 -14.95 7.30 1.31
CA CYS A 90 -14.56 8.70 1.38
C CYS A 90 -14.56 9.24 -0.06
N ASP A 91 -15.40 10.22 -0.34
CA ASP A 91 -15.58 10.76 -1.70
C ASP A 91 -15.86 9.66 -2.76
N GLY A 92 -16.58 8.61 -2.39
CA GLY A 92 -16.86 7.46 -3.25
C GLY A 92 -15.71 6.43 -3.35
N LEU A 93 -14.54 6.71 -2.79
CA LEU A 93 -13.35 5.85 -2.83
C LEU A 93 -13.36 4.83 -1.70
N PRO A 94 -12.83 3.61 -1.91
CA PRO A 94 -12.70 2.60 -0.87
C PRO A 94 -11.55 2.94 0.07
N VAL A 95 -11.86 3.28 1.31
CA VAL A 95 -10.90 3.62 2.37
C VAL A 95 -11.06 2.65 3.53
N LEU A 96 -9.96 2.23 4.16
CA LEU A 96 -10.02 1.42 5.38
C LEU A 96 -10.62 2.19 6.54
N LYS A 97 -11.53 1.57 7.30
CA LYS A 97 -12.17 2.19 8.47
C LYS A 97 -11.19 2.59 9.58
N ASN A 98 -10.07 1.87 9.70
CA ASN A 98 -9.02 2.13 10.69
C ASN A 98 -7.84 2.94 10.14
N ALA A 99 -7.95 3.48 8.93
CA ALA A 99 -6.93 4.37 8.39
C ALA A 99 -6.79 5.65 9.25
N GLU A 100 -5.59 6.13 9.38
CA GLU A 100 -5.26 7.41 10.04
C GLU A 100 -5.24 8.56 9.03
N SER A 101 -4.83 8.24 7.81
CA SER A 101 -4.95 9.12 6.65
C SER A 101 -5.15 8.28 5.39
N TRP A 102 -5.60 8.91 4.33
CA TRP A 102 -5.68 8.28 3.02
C TRP A 102 -5.30 9.24 1.91
N GLY A 103 -4.81 8.71 0.79
CA GLY A 103 -4.50 9.48 -0.41
C GLY A 103 -4.88 8.72 -1.66
N LEU A 104 -5.53 9.40 -2.62
CA LEU A 104 -5.79 8.91 -3.96
C LEU A 104 -4.55 9.18 -4.83
N PHE A 105 -4.01 8.14 -5.44
CA PHE A 105 -2.89 8.23 -6.36
C PHE A 105 -3.28 7.82 -7.77
N LYS A 106 -2.86 8.61 -8.75
CA LYS A 106 -2.81 8.20 -10.15
C LYS A 106 -1.53 7.44 -10.42
N CYS A 107 -1.59 6.46 -11.32
CA CYS A 107 -0.49 5.60 -11.69
C CYS A 107 -0.22 5.67 -13.20
N GLU A 108 1.05 5.83 -13.54
CA GLU A 108 1.55 5.74 -14.92
C GLU A 108 2.55 4.57 -15.00
N PRO A 109 2.13 3.38 -15.46
CA PRO A 109 3.03 2.23 -15.58
C PRO A 109 4.05 2.44 -16.71
N TYR A 110 5.34 2.12 -16.46
CA TYR A 110 6.40 2.30 -17.47
C TYR A 110 7.43 1.16 -17.60
N ALA A 111 7.23 0.03 -16.93
CA ALA A 111 8.14 -1.12 -17.06
C ALA A 111 7.38 -2.45 -17.18
N LEU A 112 8.03 -3.48 -17.78
CA LEU A 112 7.33 -4.64 -18.32
C LEU A 112 7.25 -5.88 -17.40
N ASP A 113 8.19 -6.11 -16.47
CA ASP A 113 8.24 -7.37 -15.70
C ASP A 113 7.88 -7.22 -14.22
N ILE A 114 8.54 -6.33 -13.51
CA ILE A 114 8.03 -5.72 -12.29
C ILE A 114 7.54 -4.37 -12.74
N ILE A 115 6.25 -4.13 -12.71
CA ILE A 115 5.77 -2.82 -13.11
C ILE A 115 6.18 -1.83 -12.05
N ILE A 116 7.12 -0.97 -12.42
CA ILE A 116 7.38 0.27 -11.72
C ILE A 116 6.40 1.28 -12.30
N ALA A 117 5.55 1.83 -11.46
CA ALA A 117 4.62 2.89 -11.85
C ALA A 117 5.02 4.19 -11.17
N LYS A 118 5.17 5.26 -11.96
CA LYS A 118 5.15 6.60 -11.38
C LYS A 118 3.77 6.88 -10.84
N VAL A 119 3.74 7.52 -9.69
CA VAL A 119 2.48 7.87 -9.04
C VAL A 119 2.45 9.34 -8.69
N GLU A 120 1.26 9.90 -8.67
CA GLU A 120 1.00 11.29 -8.33
C GLU A 120 -0.17 11.35 -7.34
N LEU A 121 0.02 12.06 -6.23
CA LEU A 121 -1.04 12.33 -5.28
C LEU A 121 -2.07 13.28 -5.92
N VAL A 122 -3.33 12.85 -5.98
CA VAL A 122 -4.44 13.65 -6.50
C VAL A 122 -5.11 14.44 -5.39
N LYS A 123 -5.41 13.76 -4.28
CA LYS A 123 -6.02 14.31 -3.07
C LYS A 123 -5.84 13.35 -1.93
N GLY A 124 -6.00 13.82 -0.70
CA GLY A 124 -5.97 13.00 0.49
C GLY A 124 -6.56 13.72 1.69
N GLU A 125 -6.71 13.00 2.77
CA GLU A 125 -7.27 13.51 4.01
C GLU A 125 -6.65 12.82 5.22
N VAL A 126 -6.35 13.59 6.26
CA VAL A 126 -5.96 13.08 7.56
C VAL A 126 -7.23 12.87 8.39
N LEU A 127 -7.55 11.63 8.70
CA LEU A 127 -8.77 11.26 9.44
C LEU A 127 -8.57 11.38 10.95
N LYS A 128 -7.37 11.02 11.42
CA LYS A 128 -7.00 11.13 12.84
C LYS A 128 -5.49 11.31 13.00
N LYS A 129 -5.09 12.04 14.04
CA LYS A 129 -3.69 12.20 14.42
C LYS A 129 -3.48 11.50 15.76
N GLU A 130 -2.70 10.43 15.75
CA GLU A 130 -2.35 9.69 16.95
C GLU A 130 -0.84 9.71 17.15
N PHE A 131 -0.40 9.95 18.39
CA PHE A 131 1.01 9.83 18.74
C PHE A 131 1.27 8.42 19.21
N ARG A 132 2.20 7.72 18.56
CA ARG A 132 2.58 6.35 18.88
C ARG A 132 4.10 6.22 18.96
N ALA A 133 4.54 5.47 19.95
CA ALA A 133 5.93 5.03 19.99
C ALA A 133 6.16 3.92 18.93
N TYR A 134 7.39 3.80 18.45
CA TYR A 134 7.77 2.67 17.61
C TYR A 134 7.56 1.35 18.37
N ASN A 135 6.84 0.42 17.77
CA ASN A 135 6.62 -0.91 18.30
C ASN A 135 7.40 -1.92 17.46
N ARG A 136 8.43 -2.53 18.06
CA ARG A 136 9.31 -3.47 17.36
C ARG A 136 8.55 -4.70 16.86
N GLY A 137 7.58 -5.20 17.61
CA GLY A 137 6.75 -6.34 17.22
C GLY A 137 5.87 -6.00 16.02
N ALA A 138 5.23 -4.83 16.03
CA ALA A 138 4.43 -4.36 14.90
C ALA A 138 5.28 -4.20 13.62
N ASN A 139 6.48 -3.62 13.75
CA ASN A 139 7.40 -3.46 12.60
C ASN A 139 7.83 -4.83 12.04
N LEU A 140 8.09 -5.83 12.90
CA LEU A 140 8.41 -7.19 12.44
C LEU A 140 7.24 -7.87 11.72
N VAL A 141 6.00 -7.62 12.14
CA VAL A 141 4.81 -8.13 11.43
C VAL A 141 4.73 -7.53 10.02
N ILE A 142 5.00 -6.24 9.87
CA ILE A 142 5.04 -5.58 8.56
C ILE A 142 6.14 -6.19 7.68
N GLU A 143 7.36 -6.32 8.18
CA GLU A 143 8.49 -6.93 7.45
C GLU A 143 8.17 -8.37 7.02
N ALA A 144 7.60 -9.18 7.92
CA ALA A 144 7.18 -10.54 7.60
C ALA A 144 6.10 -10.57 6.52
N SER A 145 5.13 -9.66 6.57
CA SER A 145 4.07 -9.54 5.56
C SER A 145 4.63 -9.16 4.19
N VAL A 146 5.57 -8.22 4.14
CA VAL A 146 6.28 -7.83 2.91
C VAL A 146 7.07 -9.01 2.34
N ALA A 147 7.81 -9.74 3.17
CA ALA A 147 8.57 -10.93 2.75
C ALA A 147 7.63 -12.03 2.22
N ALA A 148 6.49 -12.26 2.88
CA ALA A 148 5.50 -13.26 2.46
C ALA A 148 4.88 -12.91 1.10
N THR A 149 4.48 -11.66 0.86
CA THR A 149 3.94 -11.24 -0.43
C THR A 149 4.95 -11.37 -1.55
N ARG A 150 6.21 -11.01 -1.32
CA ARG A 150 7.29 -11.18 -2.30
C ARG A 150 7.56 -12.65 -2.60
N TYR A 151 7.62 -13.50 -1.58
CA TYR A 151 7.76 -14.94 -1.77
C TYR A 151 6.62 -15.51 -2.61
N MET A 152 5.38 -15.16 -2.31
CA MET A 152 4.20 -15.62 -3.06
C MET A 152 4.20 -15.13 -4.51
N ALA A 153 4.57 -13.86 -4.75
CA ALA A 153 4.60 -13.26 -6.09
C ALA A 153 5.78 -13.77 -6.94
N LEU A 154 6.95 -13.91 -6.35
CA LEU A 154 8.17 -14.28 -7.07
C LEU A 154 8.49 -15.77 -6.96
N ARG A 155 7.91 -16.48 -6.00
CA ARG A 155 8.16 -17.90 -5.68
C ARG A 155 9.64 -18.23 -5.57
N THR A 156 10.40 -17.34 -4.91
CA THR A 156 11.83 -17.50 -4.73
C THR A 156 12.15 -18.00 -3.32
N ASP A 157 12.95 -19.03 -3.21
CA ASP A 157 13.34 -19.65 -1.93
C ASP A 157 14.09 -18.67 -1.00
N SER A 158 14.79 -17.68 -1.57
CA SER A 158 15.52 -16.67 -0.80
C SER A 158 14.61 -15.84 0.13
N TYR A 159 13.40 -15.54 -0.28
CA TYR A 159 12.43 -14.82 0.59
C TYR A 159 11.85 -15.69 1.70
N TYR A 160 11.75 -17.00 1.47
CA TYR A 160 11.36 -17.93 2.52
C TYR A 160 12.41 -18.01 3.63
N GLU A 161 13.69 -18.00 3.27
CA GLU A 161 14.78 -17.97 4.24
C GLU A 161 14.81 -16.66 5.05
N GLU A 162 14.51 -15.51 4.43
CA GLU A 162 14.36 -14.24 5.15
C GLU A 162 13.19 -14.28 6.13
N LEU A 163 12.03 -14.79 5.70
CA LEU A 163 10.84 -14.92 6.53
C LEU A 163 11.11 -15.77 7.79
N MET A 164 11.88 -16.82 7.64
CA MET A 164 12.22 -17.74 8.76
C MET A 164 13.23 -17.17 9.75
N LYS A 165 13.89 -16.05 9.44
CA LYS A 165 14.84 -15.37 10.33
C LYS A 165 14.20 -14.27 11.19
N LEU A 166 12.96 -13.88 10.91
CA LEU A 166 12.17 -12.90 11.65
C LEU A 166 11.44 -13.54 12.82
#